data_31659cfc422a39579952d739dd2c4aec
#
_entry.id   31659cfc422a39579952d739dd2c4aec
#
_cell.length_a   1.000
_cell.length_b   1.000
_cell.length_c   1.000
_cell.angle_alpha   90.00
_cell.angle_beta   90.00
_cell.angle_gamma   90.00
#
_symmetry.space_group_name_H-M   'P 1'
#
loop_
_entity.id
_entity.type
_entity.pdbx_description
1 polymer ?
#
loop_
_entity_poly.entity_id
_entity_poly.type
_entity_poly.pdbx_seq_one_letter_code
_entity_poly.pdbx_strand_id
1 'polypeptide(L)'
;MNYTYILSCADGSLYTGWTNDLEKRLAAHNAGRGGHYTRAHRPVALVYYETFETKEEAMRREAAIKKLSRPEKLKLIESKKSAVE
;
A
#
# COMPACT_ATOMS: atom_id res chain seq x y z
N MET A 1 -3.08 8.77 -13.24
CA MET A 1 -3.84 8.14 -12.17
C MET A 1 -3.02 8.15 -10.88
N ASN A 2 -3.67 8.24 -9.75
CA ASN A 2 -3.00 8.20 -8.45
C ASN A 2 -3.51 7.01 -7.65
N TYR A 3 -2.68 6.48 -6.76
CA TYR A 3 -2.98 5.25 -6.06
C TYR A 3 -2.70 5.37 -4.57
N THR A 4 -3.57 4.79 -3.75
CA THR A 4 -3.27 4.50 -2.35
C THR A 4 -3.10 2.99 -2.28
N TYR A 5 -2.00 2.52 -1.68
CA TYR A 5 -1.65 1.10 -1.71
C TYR A 5 -1.23 0.58 -0.34
N ILE A 6 -1.33 -0.73 -0.19
CA ILE A 6 -0.83 -1.42 1.00
C ILE A 6 0.14 -2.50 0.53
N LEU A 7 1.32 -2.53 1.16
CA LEU A 7 2.33 -3.55 0.93
C LEU A 7 2.38 -4.50 2.13
N SER A 8 2.57 -5.79 1.83
CA SER A 8 2.89 -6.78 2.85
C SER A 8 4.41 -6.93 2.88
N CYS A 9 5.00 -6.77 4.05
CA CYS A 9 6.45 -6.84 4.23
C CYS A 9 6.87 -8.26 4.63
N ALA A 10 8.19 -8.53 4.56
CA ALA A 10 8.72 -9.86 4.83
C ALA A 10 8.41 -10.37 6.23
N ASP A 11 8.29 -9.46 7.21
CA ASP A 11 7.96 -9.83 8.60
C ASP A 11 6.44 -9.91 8.85
N GLY A 12 5.62 -9.78 7.80
CA GLY A 12 4.17 -9.82 7.93
C GLY A 12 3.52 -8.48 8.26
N SER A 13 4.29 -7.43 8.47
CA SER A 13 3.75 -6.11 8.73
C SER A 13 3.17 -5.49 7.45
N LEU A 14 2.31 -4.48 7.61
CA LEU A 14 1.67 -3.79 6.50
C LEU A 14 2.16 -2.35 6.42
N TYR A 15 2.44 -1.89 5.21
CA TYR A 15 2.87 -0.52 4.93
C TYR A 15 1.87 0.14 3.98
N THR A 16 1.41 1.35 4.31
CA THR A 16 0.47 2.11 3.50
C THR A 16 1.15 3.34 2.92
N GLY A 17 0.94 3.57 1.63
CA GLY A 17 1.51 4.73 0.95
C GLY A 17 0.62 5.17 -0.21
N TRP A 18 1.07 6.21 -0.92
CA TRP A 18 0.44 6.64 -2.15
C TRP A 18 1.51 6.89 -3.22
N THR A 19 1.11 6.81 -4.48
CA THR A 19 2.01 7.05 -5.60
C THR A 19 1.21 7.34 -6.87
N ASN A 20 1.86 7.94 -7.86
CA ASN A 20 1.29 8.08 -9.19
C ASN A 20 1.79 7.00 -10.16
N ASP A 21 2.61 6.06 -9.69
CA ASP A 21 3.14 4.97 -10.51
C ASP A 21 3.42 3.76 -9.62
N LEU A 22 2.47 2.81 -9.57
CA LEU A 22 2.57 1.65 -8.69
C LEU A 22 3.77 0.76 -9.00
N GLU A 23 4.00 0.46 -10.28
CA GLU A 23 5.09 -0.44 -10.67
C GLU A 23 6.44 0.13 -10.28
N LYS A 24 6.66 1.41 -10.59
CA LYS A 24 7.90 2.09 -10.28
C LYS A 24 8.10 2.18 -8.76
N ARG A 25 7.04 2.48 -8.02
CA ARG A 25 7.11 2.60 -6.56
C ARG A 25 7.40 1.27 -5.91
N LEU A 26 6.74 0.20 -6.36
CA LEU A 26 7.00 -1.15 -5.83
C LEU A 26 8.45 -1.57 -6.10
N ALA A 27 8.94 -1.31 -7.30
CA ALA A 27 10.34 -1.60 -7.65
C ALA A 27 11.30 -0.82 -6.75
N ALA A 28 10.98 0.46 -6.48
CA ALA A 28 11.80 1.30 -5.60
C ALA A 28 11.83 0.74 -4.17
N HIS A 29 10.68 0.32 -3.64
CA HIS A 29 10.62 -0.29 -2.32
C HIS A 29 11.50 -1.54 -2.23
N ASN A 30 11.40 -2.43 -3.21
CA ASN A 30 12.18 -3.67 -3.21
C ASN A 30 13.67 -3.43 -3.48
N ALA A 31 14.02 -2.31 -4.10
CA ALA A 31 15.41 -1.91 -4.30
C ALA A 31 16.00 -1.17 -3.09
N GLY A 32 15.20 -0.95 -2.05
CA GLY A 32 15.66 -0.27 -0.84
C GLY A 32 15.58 1.25 -0.91
N ARG A 33 14.86 1.81 -1.89
CA ARG A 33 14.75 3.25 -2.10
C ARG A 33 13.37 3.81 -1.76
N GLY A 34 12.47 2.97 -1.23
CA GLY A 34 11.08 3.36 -0.97
C GLY A 34 10.82 3.99 0.38
N GLY A 35 11.79 3.99 1.28
CA GLY A 35 11.65 4.53 2.62
C GLY A 35 12.35 3.64 3.64
N HIS A 36 12.53 4.19 4.84
CA HIS A 36 13.27 3.47 5.91
C HIS A 36 12.57 2.17 6.32
N TYR A 37 11.25 2.24 6.50
CA TYR A 37 10.51 1.08 6.97
C TYR A 37 10.61 -0.10 6.00
N THR A 38 10.26 0.12 4.74
CA THR A 38 10.26 -0.97 3.75
C THR A 38 11.67 -1.43 3.43
N ARG A 39 12.66 -0.55 3.53
CA ARG A 39 14.06 -0.90 3.33
C ARG A 39 14.52 -1.99 4.31
N ALA A 40 14.10 -1.88 5.56
CA ALA A 40 14.47 -2.85 6.60
C ALA A 40 13.64 -4.13 6.55
N HIS A 41 12.51 -4.13 5.83
CA HIS A 41 11.53 -5.23 5.85
C HIS A 41 11.29 -5.85 4.47
N ARG A 42 12.28 -5.74 3.58
CA ARG A 42 12.20 -6.33 2.23
C ARG A 42 12.30 -7.86 2.28
N PRO A 43 11.74 -8.58 1.32
CA PRO A 43 10.99 -8.06 0.17
C PRO A 43 9.56 -7.67 0.56
N VAL A 44 8.97 -6.78 -0.25
CA VAL A 44 7.59 -6.36 -0.06
C VAL A 44 6.74 -6.76 -1.26
N ALA A 45 5.46 -6.98 -1.03
CA ALA A 45 4.52 -7.36 -2.08
C ALA A 45 3.28 -6.47 -2.01
N LEU A 46 2.75 -6.10 -3.18
CA LEU A 46 1.53 -5.32 -3.26
C LEU A 46 0.34 -6.22 -2.94
N VAL A 47 -0.45 -5.87 -1.92
CA VAL A 47 -1.61 -6.67 -1.52
C VAL A 47 -2.93 -5.93 -1.68
N TYR A 48 -2.89 -4.61 -1.89
CA TYR A 48 -4.11 -3.81 -2.04
C TYR A 48 -3.79 -2.47 -2.68
N TYR A 49 -4.69 -1.95 -3.51
CA TYR A 49 -4.60 -0.57 -3.98
C TYR A 49 -5.96 -0.04 -4.39
N GLU A 50 -6.10 1.30 -4.34
CA GLU A 50 -7.26 2.04 -4.83
C GLU A 50 -6.76 3.12 -5.77
N THR A 51 -7.56 3.47 -6.78
CA THR A 51 -7.20 4.48 -7.78
C THR A 51 -7.98 5.77 -7.56
N PHE A 52 -7.34 6.91 -7.84
CA PHE A 52 -7.94 8.23 -7.68
C PHE A 52 -7.51 9.13 -8.82
N GLU A 53 -8.33 10.11 -9.17
CA GLU A 53 -8.01 11.05 -10.22
C GLU A 53 -6.98 12.09 -9.75
N THR A 54 -7.01 12.47 -8.48
CA THR A 54 -6.11 13.48 -7.94
C THR A 54 -5.20 12.89 -6.85
N LYS A 55 -4.02 13.50 -6.69
CA LYS A 55 -3.10 13.10 -5.64
C LYS A 55 -3.66 13.42 -4.26
N GLU A 56 -4.43 14.51 -4.14
CA GLU A 56 -5.04 14.92 -2.88
C GLU A 56 -5.99 13.87 -2.34
N GLU A 57 -6.77 13.26 -3.24
CA GLU A 57 -7.66 12.15 -2.86
C GLU A 57 -6.86 10.93 -2.39
N ALA A 58 -5.79 10.58 -3.12
CA ALA A 58 -4.94 9.44 -2.76
C ALA A 58 -4.27 9.67 -1.40
N MET A 59 -3.76 10.88 -1.17
CA MET A 59 -3.12 11.24 0.09
C MET A 59 -4.10 11.21 1.27
N ARG A 60 -5.32 11.67 1.04
CA ARG A 60 -6.37 11.66 2.07
C ARG A 60 -6.74 10.23 2.43
N ARG A 61 -6.83 9.36 1.43
CA ARG A 61 -7.13 7.94 1.67
C ARG A 61 -5.98 7.25 2.39
N GLU A 62 -4.74 7.57 2.03
CA GLU A 62 -3.57 7.06 2.74
C GLU A 62 -3.65 7.37 4.23
N ALA A 63 -3.95 8.62 4.57
CA ALA A 63 -4.07 9.04 5.97
C ALA A 63 -5.19 8.28 6.68
N ALA A 64 -6.32 8.06 6.01
CA ALA A 64 -7.45 7.34 6.57
C ALA A 64 -7.10 5.87 6.83
N ILE A 65 -6.43 5.22 5.88
CA ILE A 65 -6.04 3.80 6.03
C ILE A 65 -5.00 3.64 7.14
N LYS A 66 -4.07 4.59 7.26
CA LYS A 66 -3.05 4.54 8.32
C LYS A 66 -3.65 4.55 9.72
N LYS A 67 -4.84 5.10 9.88
CA LYS A 67 -5.55 5.14 11.18
C LYS A 67 -6.28 3.85 11.50
N LEU A 68 -6.44 2.96 10.53
CA LEU A 68 -7.11 1.69 10.76
C LEU A 68 -6.23 0.76 11.59
N SER A 69 -6.88 -0.09 12.39
CA SER A 69 -6.19 -1.16 13.10
C SER A 69 -5.73 -2.22 12.09
N ARG A 70 -4.82 -3.11 12.52
CA ARG A 70 -4.38 -4.21 11.67
C ARG A 70 -5.55 -5.09 11.21
N PRO A 71 -6.48 -5.54 12.09
CA PRO A 71 -7.64 -6.31 11.64
C PRO A 71 -8.48 -5.60 10.60
N GLU A 72 -8.66 -4.27 10.74
CA GLU A 72 -9.42 -3.48 9.77
C GLU A 72 -8.71 -3.42 8.41
N LYS A 73 -7.38 -3.27 8.41
CA LYS A 73 -6.59 -3.29 7.17
C LYS A 73 -6.70 -4.65 6.48
N LEU A 74 -6.65 -5.73 7.25
CA LEU A 74 -6.78 -7.08 6.71
C LEU A 74 -8.15 -7.31 6.09
N LYS A 75 -9.21 -6.79 6.72
CA LYS A 75 -10.56 -6.85 6.15
C LYS A 75 -10.65 -6.09 4.83
N LEU A 76 -10.00 -4.93 4.76
CA LEU A 76 -9.98 -4.12 3.54
C LEU A 76 -9.31 -4.88 2.40
N ILE A 77 -8.17 -5.50 2.66
CA ILE A 77 -7.44 -6.31 1.69
C ILE A 77 -8.32 -7.49 1.22
N GLU A 78 -8.96 -8.15 2.17
CA GLU A 78 -9.81 -9.30 1.89
C GLU A 78 -11.04 -8.93 1.06
N SER A 79 -11.62 -7.76 1.30
CA SER A 79 -12.79 -7.30 0.55
C SER A 79 -12.49 -7.14 -0.94
N LYS A 80 -11.29 -6.69 -1.29
CA LYS A 80 -10.88 -6.57 -2.69
C LYS A 80 -10.67 -7.93 -3.33
N LYS A 81 -10.11 -8.88 -2.60
CA LYS A 81 -9.95 -10.25 -3.10
C LYS A 81 -11.30 -10.89 -3.37
N SER A 82 -12.26 -10.72 -2.47
CA SER A 82 -13.61 -11.24 -2.63
C SER A 82 -14.31 -10.64 -3.84
N ALA A 83 -14.08 -9.36 -4.12
CA ALA A 83 -14.68 -8.67 -5.25
C ALA A 83 -14.17 -9.18 -6.60
N VAL A 84 -12.98 -9.77 -6.63
CA VAL A 84 -12.39 -10.31 -7.86
C VAL A 84 -12.96 -11.68 -8.22
N GLU A 85 -13.44 -12.38 -7.24
CA GLU A 85 -14.03 -13.70 -7.43
C GLU A 85 -15.48 -13.60 -7.90
#